data_e186b6f5c8f057c373f2489f6d0173f2
#
_entry.id   e186b6f5c8f057c373f2489f6d0173f2
#
_cell.length_a   1.000
_cell.length_b   1.000
_cell.length_c   1.000
_cell.angle_alpha   90.00
_cell.angle_beta   90.00
_cell.angle_gamma   90.00
#
_symmetry.space_group_name_H-M   'P 1'
#
loop_
_entity.id
_entity.type
_entity.pdbx_description
1 polymer ?
#
loop_
_entity_poly.entity_id
_entity_poly.type
_entity_poly.pdbx_seq_one_letter_code
_entity_poly.pdbx_strand_id
1 'polypeptide(L)'
;MAHELDVSPSDRERPGSPPVVAPRSVDLARWCASRGWPVHPLAPGRKTPTANCERCRQPGHTHKGCACIQAGRWCHGFHAATLDFARIEQWWFNHPGLGVGVACGPAHLVVIDIDAHRQQPPDRDRLLPGIPIPRSVDLGGLANGFHTLGVLAALRGAVSPADDETTLRVRTPSGGLHVWYRAHGSHRWQCSAGSSSTRALAWQVDVRANGGYIVAPGTTTVAGTYTAVGPAREPAALPDWLARELARTGHLPPRASPT
;
A
#
# COMPACT_ATOMS: atom_id res chain seq x y z
N MET A 1 -55.50 37.65 20.91
CA MET A 1 -55.17 36.34 21.48
C MET A 1 -53.92 35.86 20.78
N ALA A 2 -52.78 36.02 21.45
CA ALA A 2 -51.47 35.63 20.94
C ALA A 2 -51.17 34.23 21.51
N HIS A 3 -50.88 33.25 20.65
CA HIS A 3 -50.38 31.95 21.02
C HIS A 3 -48.85 32.02 21.14
N GLU A 4 -48.35 31.96 22.32
CA GLU A 4 -46.96 31.75 22.69
C GLU A 4 -46.62 30.30 22.41
N LEU A 5 -45.64 30.08 21.53
CA LEU A 5 -45.06 28.75 21.29
C LEU A 5 -43.91 28.54 22.28
N ASP A 6 -44.12 27.60 23.17
CA ASP A 6 -43.19 27.10 24.19
C ASP A 6 -41.99 26.42 23.48
N VAL A 7 -40.79 26.95 23.60
CA VAL A 7 -39.54 26.39 23.13
C VAL A 7 -38.89 25.60 24.26
N SER A 8 -38.96 24.28 24.17
CA SER A 8 -38.31 23.36 25.13
C SER A 8 -36.79 23.45 25.04
N PRO A 9 -36.08 23.62 26.16
CA PRO A 9 -34.61 23.61 26.20
C PRO A 9 -34.08 22.18 26.45
N SER A 10 -33.77 21.44 25.44
CA SER A 10 -33.00 20.18 25.62
C SER A 10 -32.12 19.84 24.42
N ASP A 11 -31.14 20.69 24.13
CA ASP A 11 -29.92 20.27 23.44
C ASP A 11 -28.74 20.48 24.41
N ARG A 12 -28.67 19.58 25.40
CA ARG A 12 -27.43 19.41 26.15
C ARG A 12 -26.43 18.72 25.25
N GLU A 13 -25.45 19.46 24.76
CA GLU A 13 -24.25 18.95 24.12
C GLU A 13 -23.69 17.78 24.93
N ARG A 14 -23.64 16.60 24.34
CA ARG A 14 -22.89 15.48 24.93
C ARG A 14 -21.43 15.88 25.01
N PRO A 15 -20.77 15.64 26.14
CA PRO A 15 -19.34 15.92 26.26
C PRO A 15 -18.61 15.19 25.15
N GLY A 16 -17.85 15.92 24.33
CA GLY A 16 -17.12 15.40 23.18
C GLY A 16 -16.24 14.23 23.60
N SER A 17 -16.29 13.15 22.80
CA SER A 17 -15.35 12.05 22.97
C SER A 17 -13.92 12.60 23.00
N PRO A 18 -13.05 12.10 23.89
CA PRO A 18 -11.67 12.58 23.95
C PRO A 18 -11.02 12.47 22.58
N PRO A 19 -10.17 13.42 22.18
CA PRO A 19 -9.50 13.38 20.88
C PRO A 19 -8.76 12.05 20.75
N VAL A 20 -9.03 11.32 19.67
CA VAL A 20 -8.30 10.09 19.34
C VAL A 20 -6.86 10.53 19.05
N VAL A 21 -5.97 10.37 20.02
CA VAL A 21 -4.54 10.65 19.84
C VAL A 21 -4.02 9.70 18.78
N ALA A 22 -3.49 10.25 17.69
CA ALA A 22 -2.87 9.44 16.64
C ALA A 22 -1.76 8.56 17.27
N PRO A 23 -1.71 7.25 16.95
CA PRO A 23 -0.71 6.36 17.52
C PRO A 23 0.68 6.87 17.19
N ARG A 24 1.61 6.82 18.16
CA ARG A 24 3.00 7.18 17.91
C ARG A 24 3.58 6.25 16.85
N SER A 25 4.48 6.75 16.01
CA SER A 25 5.10 5.95 14.94
C SER A 25 5.80 4.69 15.47
N VAL A 26 6.36 4.73 16.68
CA VAL A 26 6.96 3.54 17.32
C VAL A 26 5.92 2.46 17.60
N ASP A 27 4.75 2.84 18.11
CA ASP A 27 3.66 1.90 18.43
C ASP A 27 3.12 1.27 17.14
N LEU A 28 3.02 2.05 16.08
CA LEU A 28 2.65 1.58 14.76
C LEU A 28 3.70 0.60 14.19
N ALA A 29 4.98 0.92 14.31
CA ALA A 29 6.06 0.06 13.85
C ALA A 29 6.07 -1.28 14.60
N ARG A 30 5.88 -1.26 15.93
CA ARG A 30 5.74 -2.46 16.77
C ARG A 30 4.52 -3.28 16.37
N TRP A 31 3.40 -2.63 16.13
CA TRP A 31 2.17 -3.28 15.67
C TRP A 31 2.39 -4.00 14.33
N CYS A 32 3.05 -3.38 13.36
CA CYS A 32 3.41 -4.03 12.10
C CYS A 32 4.34 -5.22 12.32
N ALA A 33 5.41 -5.04 13.11
CA ALA A 33 6.39 -6.09 13.37
C ALA A 33 5.78 -7.30 14.09
N SER A 34 4.84 -7.10 15.03
CA SER A 34 4.13 -8.18 15.72
C SER A 34 3.28 -9.06 14.78
N ARG A 35 2.97 -8.56 13.58
CA ARG A 35 2.28 -9.30 12.50
C ARG A 35 3.23 -9.98 11.52
N GLY A 36 4.53 -9.94 11.79
CA GLY A 36 5.53 -10.46 10.87
C GLY A 36 5.78 -9.55 9.65
N TRP A 37 5.43 -8.27 9.73
CA TRP A 37 5.67 -7.29 8.67
C TRP A 37 6.92 -6.48 9.00
N PRO A 38 8.07 -6.77 8.35
CA PRO A 38 9.30 -6.04 8.61
C PRO A 38 9.17 -4.56 8.23
N VAL A 39 9.55 -3.68 9.16
CA VAL A 39 9.39 -2.23 9.04
C VAL A 39 10.70 -1.51 8.80
N HIS A 40 10.61 -0.38 8.11
CA HIS A 40 11.72 0.55 7.95
C HIS A 40 11.23 2.00 8.05
N PRO A 41 12.10 2.96 8.45
CA PRO A 41 11.71 4.35 8.59
C PRO A 41 11.48 5.04 7.24
N LEU A 42 10.40 5.84 7.21
CA LEU A 42 10.16 6.82 6.15
C LEU A 42 10.57 8.22 6.64
N ALA A 43 11.04 9.06 5.72
CA ALA A 43 11.40 10.43 6.04
C ALA A 43 10.20 11.20 6.62
N PRO A 44 10.43 12.13 7.57
CA PRO A 44 9.35 12.87 8.22
C PRO A 44 8.41 13.52 7.21
N GLY A 45 7.11 13.26 7.35
CA GLY A 45 6.08 13.80 6.48
C GLY A 45 6.09 13.29 5.04
N ARG A 46 6.91 12.28 4.69
CA ARG A 46 7.07 11.76 3.33
C ARG A 46 6.71 10.28 3.24
N LYS A 47 6.41 9.82 2.03
CA LYS A 47 6.22 8.40 1.72
C LYS A 47 7.52 7.70 1.26
N THR A 48 8.63 8.42 1.17
CA THR A 48 9.94 7.91 0.76
C THR A 48 10.78 7.47 1.97
N PRO A 49 11.64 6.45 1.83
CA PRO A 49 12.55 6.06 2.90
C PRO A 49 13.43 7.21 3.36
N THR A 50 13.92 7.13 4.59
CA THR A 50 14.97 8.02 5.10
C THR A 50 16.22 7.97 4.24
N ALA A 51 16.94 9.08 4.17
CA ALA A 51 18.17 9.17 3.38
C ALA A 51 19.23 8.20 3.91
N ASN A 52 20.02 7.65 2.99
CA ASN A 52 21.23 6.90 3.31
C ASN A 52 22.28 7.81 3.95
N CYS A 53 23.16 7.24 4.78
CA CYS A 53 24.36 7.93 5.23
C CYS A 53 25.32 8.22 4.03
N GLU A 54 26.27 9.09 4.23
CA GLU A 54 27.22 9.53 3.20
C GLU A 54 27.93 8.36 2.52
N ARG A 55 28.44 7.39 3.30
CA ARG A 55 29.08 6.18 2.78
C ARG A 55 28.16 5.37 1.87
N CYS A 56 26.88 5.22 2.24
CA CYS A 56 25.91 4.46 1.46
C CYS A 56 25.35 5.21 0.23
N ARG A 57 25.68 6.48 0.08
CA ARG A 57 25.36 7.30 -1.11
C ARG A 57 26.46 7.29 -2.17
N GLN A 58 27.61 6.69 -1.88
CA GLN A 58 28.72 6.63 -2.83
C GLN A 58 28.32 5.83 -4.08
N PRO A 59 28.77 6.22 -5.27
CA PRO A 59 28.52 5.48 -6.51
C PRO A 59 28.97 4.02 -6.38
N GLY A 60 28.17 3.09 -6.90
CA GLY A 60 28.45 1.66 -6.85
C GLY A 60 28.15 0.98 -5.50
N HIS A 61 27.84 1.73 -4.43
CA HIS A 61 27.48 1.14 -3.15
C HIS A 61 26.05 0.55 -3.21
N THR A 62 25.91 -0.72 -2.82
CA THR A 62 24.63 -1.44 -2.84
C THR A 62 24.24 -1.91 -1.44
N HIS A 63 22.99 -2.35 -1.27
CA HIS A 63 22.51 -2.94 -0.02
C HIS A 63 23.17 -4.28 0.30
N LYS A 64 23.65 -5.02 -0.73
CA LYS A 64 24.26 -6.34 -0.55
C LYS A 64 25.56 -6.21 0.24
N GLY A 65 25.63 -6.88 1.39
CA GLY A 65 26.81 -6.83 2.26
C GLY A 65 27.07 -5.48 2.93
N CYS A 66 26.12 -4.54 2.90
CA CYS A 66 26.30 -3.21 3.50
C CYS A 66 26.52 -3.29 5.02
N ALA A 67 27.67 -2.83 5.50
CA ALA A 67 28.00 -2.80 6.92
C ALA A 67 27.00 -1.98 7.77
N CYS A 68 26.34 -0.97 7.18
CA CYS A 68 25.30 -0.21 7.90
C CYS A 68 24.09 -1.07 8.22
N ILE A 69 23.64 -1.93 7.31
CA ILE A 69 22.53 -2.85 7.55
C ILE A 69 22.93 -3.87 8.63
N GLN A 70 24.14 -4.43 8.53
CA GLN A 70 24.67 -5.37 9.53
C GLN A 70 24.76 -4.74 10.92
N ALA A 71 25.15 -3.46 10.99
CA ALA A 71 25.19 -2.67 12.23
C ALA A 71 23.80 -2.18 12.69
N GLY A 72 22.70 -2.63 12.07
CA GLY A 72 21.36 -2.27 12.48
C GLY A 72 20.90 -0.87 12.07
N ARG A 73 21.56 -0.22 11.13
CA ARG A 73 21.13 1.09 10.60
C ARG A 73 20.09 0.94 9.50
N TRP A 74 19.24 1.95 9.30
CA TRP A 74 18.16 1.97 8.28
C TRP A 74 18.60 2.30 6.85
N CYS A 75 19.91 2.36 6.57
CA CYS A 75 20.39 2.64 5.22
C CYS A 75 19.82 1.65 4.20
N HIS A 76 19.60 2.12 2.97
CA HIS A 76 18.97 1.39 1.86
C HIS A 76 17.46 1.08 2.04
N GLY A 77 16.77 1.84 2.90
CA GLY A 77 15.31 1.81 3.03
C GLY A 77 14.80 0.42 3.38
N PHE A 78 13.88 -0.11 2.56
CA PHE A 78 13.23 -1.40 2.82
C PHE A 78 14.19 -2.61 2.85
N HIS A 79 15.41 -2.49 2.32
CA HIS A 79 16.42 -3.55 2.45
C HIS A 79 16.98 -3.69 3.89
N ALA A 80 16.80 -2.66 4.72
CA ALA A 80 17.14 -2.69 6.13
C ALA A 80 15.94 -3.01 7.03
N ALA A 81 14.76 -3.31 6.45
CA ALA A 81 13.55 -3.56 7.20
C ALA A 81 13.74 -4.68 8.23
N THR A 82 13.14 -4.52 9.40
CA THR A 82 13.38 -5.39 10.57
C THR A 82 12.09 -5.76 11.29
N LEU A 83 12.10 -6.92 11.96
CA LEU A 83 11.13 -7.35 12.97
C LEU A 83 11.66 -7.18 14.40
N ASP A 84 12.93 -6.78 14.55
CA ASP A 84 13.61 -6.63 15.83
C ASP A 84 13.06 -5.43 16.61
N PHE A 85 12.35 -5.69 17.71
CA PHE A 85 11.74 -4.68 18.55
C PHE A 85 12.74 -3.72 19.17
N ALA A 86 13.94 -4.17 19.57
CA ALA A 86 14.97 -3.31 20.13
C ALA A 86 15.47 -2.29 19.09
N ARG A 87 15.63 -2.73 17.85
CA ARG A 87 16.00 -1.88 16.72
C ARG A 87 14.90 -0.89 16.35
N ILE A 88 13.64 -1.32 16.38
CA ILE A 88 12.46 -0.47 16.18
C ILE A 88 12.43 0.62 17.25
N GLU A 89 12.57 0.27 18.53
CA GLU A 89 12.65 1.24 19.61
C GLU A 89 13.76 2.26 19.38
N GLN A 90 14.97 1.79 19.09
CA GLN A 90 16.13 2.67 18.86
C GLN A 90 15.87 3.66 17.72
N TRP A 91 15.27 3.22 16.61
CA TRP A 91 15.03 4.09 15.47
C TRP A 91 13.99 5.17 15.74
N TRP A 92 12.84 4.80 16.25
CA TRP A 92 11.72 5.74 16.43
C TRP A 92 11.78 6.52 17.75
N PHE A 93 12.43 6.00 18.79
CA PHE A 93 12.65 6.74 20.03
C PHE A 93 13.48 8.01 19.79
N ASN A 94 14.58 7.86 19.06
CA ASN A 94 15.47 8.99 18.74
C ASN A 94 14.89 9.91 17.65
N HIS A 95 13.91 9.42 16.86
CA HIS A 95 13.34 10.13 15.72
C HIS A 95 11.82 9.93 15.63
N PRO A 96 11.03 10.50 16.56
CA PRO A 96 9.58 10.23 16.67
C PRO A 96 8.77 10.71 15.44
N GLY A 97 9.32 11.63 14.65
CA GLY A 97 8.67 12.12 13.41
C GLY A 97 8.80 11.22 12.20
N LEU A 98 9.52 10.09 12.30
CA LEU A 98 9.65 9.13 11.19
C LEU A 98 8.32 8.43 10.90
N GLY A 99 7.97 8.30 9.61
CA GLY A 99 6.87 7.44 9.17
C GLY A 99 7.27 5.96 9.18
N VAL A 100 6.30 5.09 8.90
CA VAL A 100 6.51 3.62 8.89
C VAL A 100 6.24 3.07 7.50
N GLY A 101 7.23 2.41 6.92
CA GLY A 101 7.12 1.61 5.70
C GLY A 101 7.22 0.12 6.04
N VAL A 102 6.48 -0.72 5.32
CA VAL A 102 6.50 -2.18 5.42
C VAL A 102 7.13 -2.78 4.17
N ALA A 103 8.19 -3.58 4.32
CA ALA A 103 8.83 -4.28 3.21
C ALA A 103 7.95 -5.44 2.74
N CYS A 104 7.38 -5.34 1.53
CA CYS A 104 6.39 -6.31 1.05
C CYS A 104 6.96 -7.72 0.83
N GLY A 105 8.16 -7.84 0.26
CA GLY A 105 8.77 -9.14 -0.04
C GLY A 105 8.94 -10.04 1.17
N PRO A 106 9.70 -9.64 2.20
CA PRO A 106 9.89 -10.45 3.41
C PRO A 106 8.60 -10.58 4.26
N ALA A 107 7.61 -9.71 4.08
CA ALA A 107 6.29 -9.83 4.69
C ALA A 107 5.36 -10.79 3.93
N HIS A 108 5.80 -11.35 2.80
CA HIS A 108 4.95 -12.14 1.89
C HIS A 108 3.67 -11.42 1.46
N LEU A 109 3.75 -10.10 1.27
CA LEU A 109 2.63 -9.27 0.85
C LEU A 109 2.65 -9.00 -0.65
N VAL A 110 1.45 -8.99 -1.22
CA VAL A 110 1.13 -8.41 -2.53
C VAL A 110 0.11 -7.32 -2.28
N VAL A 111 0.47 -6.08 -2.56
CA VAL A 111 -0.42 -4.94 -2.38
C VAL A 111 -0.80 -4.39 -3.75
N ILE A 112 -2.10 -4.29 -3.99
CA ILE A 112 -2.64 -3.62 -5.18
C ILE A 112 -2.79 -2.14 -4.80
N ASP A 113 -2.01 -1.29 -5.47
CA ASP A 113 -1.93 0.15 -5.26
C ASP A 113 -2.76 0.84 -6.35
N ILE A 114 -3.95 1.31 -5.99
CA ILE A 114 -4.95 1.86 -6.91
C ILE A 114 -4.89 3.38 -6.83
N ASP A 115 -4.50 4.00 -7.93
CA ASP A 115 -4.47 5.46 -8.02
C ASP A 115 -5.86 6.04 -8.36
N ALA A 116 -6.16 7.21 -7.77
CA ALA A 116 -7.41 7.96 -7.98
C ALA A 116 -7.20 9.23 -8.83
N HIS A 117 -6.09 9.33 -9.54
CA HIS A 117 -5.79 10.53 -10.34
C HIS A 117 -6.78 10.65 -11.50
N ARG A 118 -7.51 11.75 -11.53
CA ARG A 118 -8.37 12.08 -12.69
C ARG A 118 -7.49 12.49 -13.86
N GLN A 119 -7.35 11.57 -14.80
CA GLN A 119 -6.61 11.78 -16.05
C GLN A 119 -7.45 11.27 -17.21
N GLN A 120 -7.22 11.82 -18.40
CA GLN A 120 -7.83 11.27 -19.61
C GLN A 120 -7.34 9.81 -19.78
N PRO A 121 -8.26 8.83 -19.91
CA PRO A 121 -7.87 7.46 -20.13
C PRO A 121 -7.07 7.32 -21.43
N PRO A 122 -6.09 6.40 -21.46
CA PRO A 122 -5.44 6.02 -22.71
C PRO A 122 -6.42 5.27 -23.62
N ASP A 123 -5.97 4.92 -24.81
CA ASP A 123 -6.74 4.08 -25.73
C ASP A 123 -7.15 2.77 -25.07
N ARG A 124 -8.29 2.21 -25.49
CA ARG A 124 -8.94 1.03 -24.91
C ARG A 124 -7.99 -0.17 -24.76
N ASP A 125 -7.11 -0.39 -25.72
CA ASP A 125 -6.14 -1.49 -25.74
C ASP A 125 -4.98 -1.32 -24.74
N ARG A 126 -4.82 -0.11 -24.19
CA ARG A 126 -3.79 0.22 -23.19
C ARG A 126 -4.31 0.24 -21.75
N LEU A 127 -5.63 0.10 -21.55
CA LEU A 127 -6.22 0.09 -20.21
C LEU A 127 -5.88 -1.18 -19.45
N LEU A 128 -5.94 -2.34 -20.11
CA LEU A 128 -5.65 -3.66 -19.55
C LEU A 128 -4.57 -4.35 -20.40
N PRO A 129 -3.31 -4.35 -19.96
CA PRO A 129 -2.22 -4.93 -20.76
C PRO A 129 -2.52 -6.36 -21.19
N GLY A 130 -2.53 -6.61 -22.52
CA GLY A 130 -2.76 -7.93 -23.11
C GLY A 130 -4.18 -8.49 -22.98
N ILE A 131 -5.16 -7.66 -22.58
CA ILE A 131 -6.59 -8.04 -22.56
C ILE A 131 -7.35 -7.11 -23.51
N PRO A 132 -7.88 -7.61 -24.63
CA PRO A 132 -8.77 -6.84 -25.47
C PRO A 132 -10.10 -6.61 -24.73
N ILE A 133 -10.49 -5.35 -24.56
CA ILE A 133 -11.79 -5.00 -23.98
C ILE A 133 -12.80 -4.96 -25.12
N PRO A 134 -13.88 -5.79 -25.09
CA PRO A 134 -14.89 -5.82 -26.14
C PRO A 134 -15.52 -4.42 -26.37
N ARG A 135 -15.85 -4.10 -27.62
CA ARG A 135 -16.48 -2.81 -27.96
C ARG A 135 -17.85 -2.61 -27.29
N SER A 136 -18.51 -3.71 -26.93
CA SER A 136 -19.77 -3.70 -26.17
C SER A 136 -19.64 -3.26 -24.72
N VAL A 137 -18.41 -3.26 -24.18
CA VAL A 137 -18.15 -2.72 -22.82
C VAL A 137 -18.13 -1.21 -22.91
N ASP A 138 -19.08 -0.57 -22.24
CA ASP A 138 -19.11 0.87 -22.11
C ASP A 138 -17.98 1.32 -21.15
N LEU A 139 -17.14 2.22 -21.62
CA LEU A 139 -16.05 2.85 -20.85
C LEU A 139 -16.36 4.33 -20.53
N GLY A 140 -17.60 4.76 -20.78
CA GLY A 140 -18.06 6.09 -20.40
C GLY A 140 -17.87 6.32 -18.89
N GLY A 141 -17.25 7.47 -18.55
CA GLY A 141 -16.97 7.80 -17.14
C GLY A 141 -15.73 7.11 -16.52
N LEU A 142 -15.01 6.24 -17.27
CA LEU A 142 -13.74 5.69 -16.79
C LEU A 142 -12.73 6.83 -16.60
N ALA A 143 -12.20 6.99 -15.37
CA ALA A 143 -11.38 8.15 -15.03
C ALA A 143 -10.12 7.82 -14.21
N ASN A 144 -10.02 6.62 -13.62
CA ASN A 144 -8.90 6.28 -12.73
C ASN A 144 -8.76 4.77 -12.55
N GLY A 145 -7.81 4.35 -11.70
CA GLY A 145 -7.48 2.94 -11.42
C GLY A 145 -8.63 2.13 -10.84
N PHE A 146 -9.55 2.73 -10.08
CA PHE A 146 -10.72 2.04 -9.54
C PHE A 146 -11.62 1.51 -10.66
N HIS A 147 -11.89 2.35 -11.65
CA HIS A 147 -12.71 1.96 -12.80
C HIS A 147 -12.01 0.88 -13.64
N THR A 148 -10.71 1.04 -13.88
CA THR A 148 -9.95 0.09 -14.71
C THR A 148 -9.87 -1.28 -14.04
N LEU A 149 -9.63 -1.30 -12.72
CA LEU A 149 -9.63 -2.54 -11.94
C LEU A 149 -11.01 -3.17 -11.87
N GLY A 150 -12.08 -2.35 -11.77
CA GLY A 150 -13.47 -2.81 -11.85
C GLY A 150 -13.78 -3.49 -13.19
N VAL A 151 -13.34 -2.92 -14.32
CA VAL A 151 -13.47 -3.56 -15.64
C VAL A 151 -12.73 -4.90 -15.70
N LEU A 152 -11.49 -4.96 -15.17
CA LEU A 152 -10.75 -6.23 -15.11
C LEU A 152 -11.48 -7.28 -14.29
N ALA A 153 -11.96 -6.93 -13.10
CA ALA A 153 -12.71 -7.83 -12.23
C ALA A 153 -14.01 -8.33 -12.89
N ALA A 154 -14.77 -7.44 -13.52
CA ALA A 154 -15.98 -7.78 -14.26
C ALA A 154 -15.72 -8.76 -15.41
N LEU A 155 -14.65 -8.55 -16.18
CA LEU A 155 -14.23 -9.49 -17.25
C LEU A 155 -13.80 -10.86 -16.71
N ARG A 156 -13.56 -10.99 -15.42
CA ARG A 156 -13.21 -12.25 -14.73
C ARG A 156 -14.36 -12.84 -13.92
N GLY A 157 -15.51 -12.17 -13.87
CA GLY A 157 -16.65 -12.57 -13.04
C GLY A 157 -16.31 -12.57 -11.56
N ALA A 158 -15.47 -11.62 -11.13
CA ALA A 158 -14.91 -11.54 -9.79
C ALA A 158 -15.25 -10.21 -9.10
N VAL A 159 -15.18 -10.18 -7.77
CA VAL A 159 -15.28 -8.96 -6.99
C VAL A 159 -14.01 -8.11 -7.20
N SER A 160 -14.19 -6.80 -7.40
CA SER A 160 -13.03 -5.90 -7.48
C SER A 160 -12.25 -5.89 -6.15
N PRO A 161 -10.92 -5.94 -6.17
CA PRO A 161 -10.13 -5.78 -4.96
C PRO A 161 -10.47 -4.52 -4.17
N ALA A 162 -10.89 -3.45 -4.82
CA ALA A 162 -11.32 -2.23 -4.15
C ALA A 162 -12.54 -2.44 -3.23
N ASP A 163 -13.39 -3.41 -3.55
CA ASP A 163 -14.63 -3.73 -2.83
C ASP A 163 -14.49 -4.98 -1.93
N ASP A 164 -13.32 -5.61 -1.90
CA ASP A 164 -13.06 -6.81 -1.08
C ASP A 164 -12.93 -6.43 0.40
N GLU A 165 -14.01 -6.59 1.15
CA GLU A 165 -14.06 -6.30 2.59
C GLU A 165 -13.39 -7.37 3.47
N THR A 166 -12.98 -8.49 2.91
CA THR A 166 -12.34 -9.57 3.64
C THR A 166 -10.86 -9.33 3.89
N THR A 167 -10.26 -8.35 3.20
CA THR A 167 -8.85 -8.02 3.29
C THR A 167 -8.59 -6.61 3.81
N LEU A 168 -7.40 -6.38 4.36
CA LEU A 168 -6.96 -5.06 4.80
C LEU A 168 -6.91 -4.09 3.61
N ARG A 169 -7.67 -3.01 3.70
CA ARG A 169 -7.67 -1.90 2.73
C ARG A 169 -7.23 -0.62 3.43
N VAL A 170 -6.39 0.15 2.78
CA VAL A 170 -5.82 1.40 3.33
C VAL A 170 -6.02 2.53 2.33
N ARG A 171 -6.84 3.50 2.69
CA ARG A 171 -7.04 4.73 1.89
C ARG A 171 -5.79 5.59 1.95
N THR A 172 -5.33 6.03 0.79
CA THR A 172 -4.20 6.96 0.69
C THR A 172 -4.68 8.42 0.83
N PRO A 173 -3.81 9.35 1.25
CA PRO A 173 -4.17 10.78 1.32
C PRO A 173 -4.61 11.40 -0.01
N SER A 174 -4.16 10.85 -1.13
CA SER A 174 -4.54 11.28 -2.48
C SER A 174 -5.86 10.69 -2.97
N GLY A 175 -6.60 9.96 -2.14
CA GLY A 175 -7.88 9.33 -2.49
C GLY A 175 -7.75 7.94 -3.11
N GLY A 176 -6.54 7.45 -3.36
CA GLY A 176 -6.28 6.09 -3.81
C GLY A 176 -6.51 5.04 -2.72
N LEU A 177 -6.22 3.78 -3.03
CA LEU A 177 -6.44 2.66 -2.12
C LEU A 177 -5.34 1.61 -2.28
N HIS A 178 -4.74 1.21 -1.17
CA HIS A 178 -3.90 0.02 -1.09
C HIS A 178 -4.75 -1.17 -0.62
N VAL A 179 -4.80 -2.24 -1.39
CA VAL A 179 -5.47 -3.49 -1.01
C VAL A 179 -4.41 -4.54 -0.75
N TRP A 180 -4.34 -5.03 0.47
CA TRP A 180 -3.27 -5.89 0.96
C TRP A 180 -3.67 -7.35 0.92
N TYR A 181 -2.86 -8.20 0.28
CA TYR A 181 -3.05 -9.63 0.25
C TYR A 181 -1.79 -10.37 0.70
N ARG A 182 -1.95 -11.55 1.28
CA ARG A 182 -0.86 -12.49 1.52
C ARG A 182 -0.62 -13.35 0.28
N ALA A 183 0.62 -13.39 -0.17
CA ALA A 183 1.04 -14.31 -1.21
C ALA A 183 0.99 -15.76 -0.71
N HIS A 184 0.53 -16.68 -1.54
CA HIS A 184 0.59 -18.10 -1.25
C HIS A 184 1.94 -18.70 -1.67
N GLY A 185 2.45 -19.64 -0.86
CA GLY A 185 3.60 -20.47 -1.21
C GLY A 185 4.91 -19.69 -1.38
N SER A 186 5.82 -20.25 -2.16
CA SER A 186 7.18 -19.72 -2.40
C SER A 186 7.24 -18.71 -3.54
N HIS A 187 6.11 -18.27 -4.10
CA HIS A 187 6.09 -17.33 -5.23
C HIS A 187 6.64 -15.95 -4.82
N ARG A 188 7.65 -15.50 -5.56
CA ARG A 188 8.22 -14.16 -5.38
C ARG A 188 7.60 -13.20 -6.38
N TRP A 189 6.40 -12.73 -6.06
CA TRP A 189 5.74 -11.69 -6.85
C TRP A 189 6.62 -10.45 -6.93
N GLN A 190 6.64 -9.79 -8.09
CA GLN A 190 7.45 -8.60 -8.36
C GLN A 190 6.58 -7.34 -8.35
N CYS A 191 7.17 -6.21 -8.00
CA CYS A 191 6.53 -4.91 -8.16
C CYS A 191 6.25 -4.59 -9.64
N SER A 192 5.23 -3.75 -9.89
CA SER A 192 5.11 -3.04 -11.17
C SER A 192 6.40 -2.23 -11.42
N ALA A 193 6.78 -2.08 -12.67
CA ALA A 193 7.98 -1.33 -13.06
C ALA A 193 7.64 0.12 -13.47
N GLY A 194 6.51 0.65 -12.98
CA GLY A 194 5.93 1.96 -13.31
C GLY A 194 4.82 1.86 -14.34
N SER A 195 3.92 2.85 -14.36
CA SER A 195 2.71 2.88 -15.21
C SER A 195 2.97 2.91 -16.72
N SER A 196 4.22 3.07 -17.14
CA SER A 196 4.64 3.07 -18.55
C SER A 196 5.39 1.80 -18.96
N SER A 197 5.55 0.82 -18.06
CA SER A 197 6.30 -0.40 -18.33
C SER A 197 5.39 -1.56 -18.75
N THR A 198 6.02 -2.58 -19.35
CA THR A 198 5.36 -3.83 -19.74
C THR A 198 4.82 -4.64 -18.55
N ARG A 199 5.22 -4.31 -17.31
CA ARG A 199 4.75 -4.98 -16.09
C ARG A 199 3.84 -4.07 -15.28
N ALA A 200 2.59 -3.97 -15.71
CA ALA A 200 1.50 -3.28 -15.02
C ALA A 200 0.26 -4.16 -15.02
N LEU A 201 -0.49 -4.16 -13.92
CA LEU A 201 -1.74 -4.94 -13.83
C LEU A 201 -2.84 -4.30 -14.69
N ALA A 202 -3.01 -3.00 -14.57
CA ALA A 202 -3.96 -2.19 -15.30
C ALA A 202 -3.52 -0.72 -15.27
N TRP A 203 -4.13 0.12 -16.07
CA TRP A 203 -3.88 1.55 -16.04
C TRP A 203 -4.23 2.15 -14.67
N GLN A 204 -3.30 2.91 -14.08
CA GLN A 204 -3.37 3.46 -12.73
C GLN A 204 -3.54 2.39 -11.61
N VAL A 205 -3.05 1.17 -11.85
CA VAL A 205 -3.04 0.12 -10.84
C VAL A 205 -1.65 -0.52 -10.79
N ASP A 206 -0.92 -0.18 -9.75
CA ASP A 206 0.41 -0.71 -9.48
C ASP A 206 0.37 -1.89 -8.51
N VAL A 207 1.43 -2.68 -8.52
CA VAL A 207 1.64 -3.80 -7.59
C VAL A 207 2.88 -3.54 -6.77
N ARG A 208 2.76 -3.64 -5.45
CA ARG A 208 3.89 -3.59 -4.52
C ARG A 208 4.08 -4.99 -3.91
N ALA A 209 5.25 -5.57 -4.12
CA ALA A 209 5.57 -6.93 -3.70
C ALA A 209 7.07 -7.07 -3.40
N ASN A 210 7.72 -8.17 -3.80
CA ASN A 210 9.15 -8.34 -3.60
C ASN A 210 9.94 -7.25 -4.34
N GLY A 211 10.92 -6.67 -3.67
CA GLY A 211 11.69 -5.53 -4.17
C GLY A 211 11.03 -4.17 -3.95
N GLY A 212 9.96 -4.12 -3.14
CA GLY A 212 9.28 -2.89 -2.80
C GLY A 212 8.78 -2.83 -1.36
N TYR A 213 8.13 -1.73 -1.04
CA TYR A 213 7.51 -1.47 0.25
C TYR A 213 6.19 -0.74 0.06
N ILE A 214 5.40 -0.70 1.13
CA ILE A 214 4.16 0.03 1.22
C ILE A 214 4.15 0.89 2.49
N VAL A 215 3.44 2.01 2.48
CA VAL A 215 3.25 2.85 3.66
C VAL A 215 2.26 2.18 4.61
N ALA A 216 2.64 2.03 5.88
CA ALA A 216 1.79 1.39 6.89
C ALA A 216 0.53 2.22 7.19
N PRO A 217 -0.65 1.57 7.44
CA PRO A 217 -1.86 2.27 7.87
C PRO A 217 -1.61 2.97 9.22
N GLY A 218 -2.02 4.23 9.34
CA GLY A 218 -1.73 5.10 10.50
C GLY A 218 -0.54 6.04 10.30
N THR A 219 0.29 5.83 9.27
CA THR A 219 1.38 6.75 8.93
C THR A 219 0.82 8.06 8.38
N THR A 220 1.28 9.19 8.94
CA THR A 220 0.91 10.54 8.50
C THR A 220 2.03 11.16 7.66
N THR A 221 1.65 11.78 6.56
CA THR A 221 2.53 12.56 5.68
C THR A 221 2.02 13.99 5.58
N VAL A 222 2.74 14.88 4.91
CA VAL A 222 2.25 16.25 4.64
C VAL A 222 0.95 16.27 3.83
N ALA A 223 0.66 15.21 3.07
CA ALA A 223 -0.57 15.07 2.29
C ALA A 223 -1.75 14.52 3.12
N GLY A 224 -1.51 13.99 4.32
CA GLY A 224 -2.52 13.38 5.18
C GLY A 224 -2.12 11.99 5.68
N THR A 225 -3.08 11.28 6.28
CA THR A 225 -2.87 9.98 6.93
C THR A 225 -3.33 8.82 6.04
N TYR A 226 -2.54 7.76 6.02
CA TYR A 226 -2.93 6.47 5.42
C TYR A 226 -3.87 5.74 6.39
N THR A 227 -5.14 5.61 6.02
CA THR A 227 -6.20 5.17 6.94
C THR A 227 -6.76 3.80 6.54
N ALA A 228 -6.72 2.84 7.47
CA ALA A 228 -7.40 1.56 7.28
C ALA A 228 -8.91 1.77 7.15
N VAL A 229 -9.53 1.16 6.15
CA VAL A 229 -10.97 1.26 5.86
C VAL A 229 -11.64 -0.11 5.81
N GLY A 230 -12.94 -0.15 6.10
CA GLY A 230 -13.69 -1.40 6.21
C GLY A 230 -13.39 -2.17 7.52
N PRO A 231 -13.93 -3.40 7.65
CA PRO A 231 -13.83 -4.20 8.88
C PRO A 231 -12.50 -4.94 9.04
N ALA A 232 -11.88 -5.38 7.93
CA ALA A 232 -10.67 -6.20 7.98
C ALA A 232 -9.45 -5.42 8.47
N ARG A 233 -8.63 -6.08 9.30
CA ARG A 233 -7.37 -5.55 9.85
C ARG A 233 -6.16 -6.39 9.47
N GLU A 234 -6.38 -7.48 8.76
CA GLU A 234 -5.35 -8.41 8.29
C GLU A 234 -5.49 -8.62 6.78
N PRO A 235 -4.38 -8.86 6.06
CA PRO A 235 -4.41 -9.25 4.67
C PRO A 235 -5.06 -10.64 4.52
N ALA A 236 -6.06 -10.77 3.65
CA ALA A 236 -6.57 -12.06 3.21
C ALA A 236 -5.58 -12.75 2.25
N ALA A 237 -5.87 -13.99 1.92
CA ALA A 237 -5.13 -14.70 0.88
C ALA A 237 -5.31 -14.03 -0.50
N LEU A 238 -4.24 -13.96 -1.30
CA LEU A 238 -4.33 -13.43 -2.66
C LEU A 238 -5.33 -14.27 -3.49
N PRO A 239 -6.41 -13.68 -4.04
CA PRO A 239 -7.37 -14.44 -4.83
C PRO A 239 -6.74 -15.10 -6.07
N ASP A 240 -7.14 -16.33 -6.37
CA ASP A 240 -6.57 -17.11 -7.50
C ASP A 240 -6.71 -16.41 -8.84
N TRP A 241 -7.84 -15.75 -9.11
CA TRP A 241 -8.03 -15.02 -10.35
C TRP A 241 -7.02 -13.87 -10.48
N LEU A 242 -6.79 -13.15 -9.38
CA LEU A 242 -5.85 -12.04 -9.34
C LEU A 242 -4.41 -12.53 -9.46
N ALA A 243 -4.07 -13.66 -8.82
CA ALA A 243 -2.78 -14.31 -8.97
C ALA A 243 -2.50 -14.70 -10.44
N ARG A 244 -3.52 -15.22 -11.16
CA ARG A 244 -3.40 -15.50 -12.60
C ARG A 244 -3.14 -14.24 -13.43
N GLU A 245 -3.83 -13.13 -13.12
CA GLU A 245 -3.62 -11.86 -13.81
C GLU A 245 -2.22 -11.29 -13.55
N LEU A 246 -1.75 -11.37 -12.31
CA LEU A 246 -0.40 -10.95 -11.94
C LEU A 246 0.68 -11.80 -12.66
N ALA A 247 0.47 -13.10 -12.77
CA ALA A 247 1.36 -13.98 -13.55
C ALA A 247 1.37 -13.61 -15.04
N ARG A 248 0.18 -13.38 -15.63
CA ARG A 248 0.01 -12.99 -17.03
C ARG A 248 0.71 -11.66 -17.34
N THR A 249 0.67 -10.70 -16.43
CA THR A 249 1.30 -9.38 -16.58
C THR A 249 2.76 -9.33 -16.13
N GLY A 250 3.40 -10.51 -15.96
CA GLY A 250 4.84 -10.61 -15.69
C GLY A 250 5.26 -10.27 -14.26
N HIS A 251 4.33 -10.21 -13.31
CA HIS A 251 4.65 -10.01 -11.89
C HIS A 251 5.17 -11.30 -11.22
N LEU A 252 5.10 -12.44 -11.90
CA LEU A 252 5.76 -13.66 -11.48
C LEU A 252 6.93 -13.94 -12.45
N PRO A 253 8.19 -13.96 -11.98
CA PRO A 253 9.33 -14.25 -12.83
C PRO A 253 9.20 -15.67 -13.40
N PRO A 254 9.70 -15.92 -14.62
CA PRO A 254 9.78 -17.27 -15.16
C PRO A 254 10.49 -18.20 -14.16
N ARG A 255 10.00 -19.43 -14.02
CA ARG A 255 10.71 -20.45 -13.26
C ARG A 255 12.10 -20.61 -13.88
N ALA A 256 13.15 -20.53 -13.07
CA ALA A 256 14.48 -20.91 -13.53
C ALA A 256 14.38 -22.35 -14.04
N SER A 257 14.78 -22.60 -15.30
CA SER A 257 14.88 -23.95 -15.80
C SER A 257 15.85 -24.73 -14.89
N PRO A 258 15.53 -25.97 -14.50
CA PRO A 258 16.50 -26.78 -13.77
C PRO A 258 17.71 -26.98 -14.67
N THR A 259 18.87 -26.50 -14.21
CA THR A 259 20.18 -26.77 -14.80
C THR A 259 20.61 -28.18 -14.49
#